data_3c35e7598f4a516c177b3c8de62d25e0
#
_entry.id   3c35e7598f4a516c177b3c8de62d25e0
#
_cell.length_a   1.000
_cell.length_b   1.000
_cell.length_c   1.000
_cell.angle_alpha   90.00
_cell.angle_beta   90.00
_cell.angle_gamma   90.00
#
_symmetry.space_group_name_H-M   'P 1'
#
loop_
_entity.id
_entity.type
_entity.pdbx_description
1 polymer ?
#
loop_
_entity_poly.entity_id
_entity_poly.type
_entity_poly.pdbx_seq_one_letter_code
_entity_poly.pdbx_strand_id
1 'polypeptide(L)'
;ENFLLEMLTGEPNLVKHYNHIGFQSYYVHPRMLETMDKLRFDCYRVGTARENLEEMEPVIRNTHLLSFDISAIKHSDSPAGSESPNGFSGEEACILARFAGMSNKVNSFGIYGYLPQQDEKQLSAKQISQMLWYFIDGKNRSRQEASITDRDHFNEYHTSFTEVESVFLQ
;
A
#
# COMPACT_ATOMS: atom_id res chain seq x y z
N GLU A 1 3.46 7.12 20.40
CA GLU A 1 2.23 6.32 20.53
C GLU A 1 2.36 5.07 19.68
N ASN A 2 2.24 3.90 20.33
CA ASN A 2 2.53 2.60 19.70
C ASN A 2 1.25 1.94 19.14
N PHE A 3 0.34 2.73 18.50
CA PHE A 3 -0.93 2.20 18.01
C PHE A 3 -0.74 0.99 17.08
N LEU A 4 0.31 1.01 16.26
CA LEU A 4 0.63 -0.10 15.35
C LEU A 4 0.97 -1.37 16.14
N LEU A 5 1.80 -1.25 17.17
CA LEU A 5 2.15 -2.37 18.03
C LEU A 5 0.90 -2.92 18.74
N GLU A 6 0.08 -2.05 19.31
CA GLU A 6 -1.18 -2.43 19.95
C GLU A 6 -2.14 -3.14 18.99
N MET A 7 -2.25 -2.64 17.76
CA MET A 7 -3.07 -3.25 16.71
C MET A 7 -2.56 -4.65 16.31
N LEU A 8 -1.23 -4.83 16.22
CA LEU A 8 -0.61 -6.09 15.78
C LEU A 8 -0.50 -7.12 16.89
N THR A 9 -0.52 -6.71 18.17
CA THR A 9 -0.36 -7.59 19.32
C THR A 9 -1.61 -7.68 20.20
N GLY A 10 -2.67 -6.95 19.87
CA GLY A 10 -3.94 -6.95 20.63
C GLY A 10 -4.65 -8.30 20.59
N GLU A 11 -5.41 -8.60 21.63
CA GLU A 11 -6.28 -9.78 21.70
C GLU A 11 -7.77 -9.37 21.70
N PRO A 12 -8.60 -9.89 20.76
CA PRO A 12 -8.24 -10.81 19.70
C PRO A 12 -7.45 -10.13 18.58
N ASN A 13 -6.43 -10.80 18.05
CA ASN A 13 -5.69 -10.27 16.91
C ASN A 13 -6.55 -10.36 15.63
N LEU A 14 -7.00 -9.21 15.17
CA LEU A 14 -7.84 -9.08 13.97
C LEU A 14 -7.02 -8.87 12.69
N VAL A 15 -5.73 -8.55 12.82
CA VAL A 15 -4.81 -8.31 11.70
C VAL A 15 -4.11 -9.61 11.34
N LYS A 16 -4.57 -10.24 10.26
CA LYS A 16 -3.98 -11.51 9.79
C LYS A 16 -2.72 -11.31 8.95
N HIS A 17 -2.62 -10.19 8.28
CA HIS A 17 -1.50 -9.85 7.40
C HIS A 17 -1.28 -8.34 7.40
N TYR A 18 -0.01 -7.93 7.41
CA TYR A 18 0.38 -6.53 7.40
C TYR A 18 1.54 -6.32 6.44
N ASN A 19 1.40 -5.33 5.58
CA ASN A 19 2.46 -4.88 4.67
C ASN A 19 2.88 -3.46 5.05
N HIS A 20 4.17 -3.26 5.24
CA HIS A 20 4.74 -1.94 5.52
C HIS A 20 5.47 -1.40 4.30
N ILE A 21 4.92 -0.37 3.68
CA ILE A 21 5.43 0.18 2.42
C ILE A 21 5.96 1.60 2.64
N GLY A 22 7.14 1.90 2.09
CA GLY A 22 7.65 3.27 2.01
C GLY A 22 8.46 3.72 3.23
N PHE A 23 8.89 2.81 4.09
CA PHE A 23 9.78 3.19 5.19
C PHE A 23 11.20 3.53 4.69
N GLN A 24 11.89 4.36 5.45
CA GLN A 24 13.28 4.72 5.20
C GLN A 24 14.16 4.08 6.28
N SER A 25 15.10 3.23 5.86
CA SER A 25 15.88 2.36 6.76
C SER A 25 16.66 3.13 7.85
N TYR A 26 17.06 4.36 7.57
CA TYR A 26 17.81 5.20 8.52
C TYR A 26 16.93 5.84 9.61
N TYR A 27 15.59 5.79 9.47
CA TYR A 27 14.65 6.24 10.49
C TYR A 27 14.06 5.08 11.31
N VAL A 28 14.33 3.84 10.91
CA VAL A 28 13.76 2.66 11.56
C VAL A 28 14.80 1.94 12.40
N HIS A 29 14.46 1.68 13.66
CA HIS A 29 15.35 0.91 14.52
C HIS A 29 15.46 -0.54 14.03
N PRO A 30 16.67 -1.15 13.90
CA PRO A 30 16.86 -2.49 13.37
C PRO A 30 15.99 -3.57 14.02
N ARG A 31 15.78 -3.50 15.35
CA ARG A 31 14.91 -4.43 16.08
C ARG A 31 13.46 -4.43 15.59
N MET A 32 12.99 -3.31 15.04
CA MET A 32 11.63 -3.25 14.50
C MET A 32 11.53 -4.11 13.23
N LEU A 33 12.51 -4.01 12.34
CA LEU A 33 12.56 -4.84 11.13
C LEU A 33 12.70 -6.33 11.48
N GLU A 34 13.54 -6.69 12.46
CA GLU A 34 13.64 -8.05 12.98
C GLU A 34 12.31 -8.56 13.54
N THR A 35 11.54 -7.69 14.21
CA THR A 35 10.22 -8.05 14.74
C THR A 35 9.21 -8.28 13.61
N MET A 36 9.21 -7.42 12.60
CA MET A 36 8.34 -7.56 11.44
C MET A 36 8.64 -8.87 10.68
N ASP A 37 9.92 -9.20 10.50
CA ASP A 37 10.36 -10.45 9.88
C ASP A 37 9.91 -11.67 10.69
N LYS A 38 10.07 -11.67 12.01
CA LYS A 38 9.58 -12.74 12.91
C LYS A 38 8.06 -12.93 12.85
N LEU A 39 7.32 -11.84 12.65
CA LEU A 39 5.86 -11.85 12.47
C LEU A 39 5.45 -12.23 11.04
N ARG A 40 6.41 -12.41 10.13
CA ARG A 40 6.18 -12.69 8.70
C ARG A 40 5.36 -11.59 8.01
N PHE A 41 5.65 -10.34 8.35
CA PHE A 41 5.07 -9.17 7.70
C PHE A 41 6.03 -8.63 6.64
N ASP A 42 5.50 -8.34 5.47
CA ASP A 42 6.30 -7.83 4.37
C ASP A 42 6.63 -6.35 4.55
N CYS A 43 7.89 -6.00 4.32
CA CYS A 43 8.41 -4.65 4.46
C CYS A 43 9.10 -4.19 3.17
N TYR A 44 8.58 -3.12 2.57
CA TYR A 44 9.09 -2.56 1.32
C TYR A 44 9.69 -1.17 1.59
N ARG A 45 11.01 -1.04 1.45
CA ARG A 45 11.67 0.26 1.58
C ARG A 45 11.23 1.21 0.47
N VAL A 46 11.23 2.51 0.76
CA VAL A 46 10.83 3.53 -0.22
C VAL A 46 11.60 3.41 -1.54
N GLY A 47 12.91 3.15 -1.50
CA GLY A 47 13.74 2.95 -2.69
C GLY A 47 13.27 1.78 -3.53
N THR A 48 13.10 0.61 -2.92
CA THR A 48 12.63 -0.61 -3.60
C THR A 48 11.23 -0.43 -4.19
N ALA A 49 10.32 0.16 -3.40
CA ALA A 49 8.95 0.40 -3.87
C ALA A 49 8.89 1.40 -5.05
N ARG A 50 9.80 2.40 -5.08
CA ARG A 50 9.89 3.37 -6.18
C ARG A 50 10.49 2.79 -7.46
N GLU A 51 11.50 1.93 -7.32
CA GLU A 51 12.12 1.26 -8.48
C GLU A 51 11.13 0.35 -9.22
N ASN A 52 10.19 -0.24 -8.48
CA ASN A 52 9.21 -1.20 -9.00
C ASN A 52 7.81 -0.85 -8.48
N LEU A 53 7.35 0.36 -8.77
CA LEU A 53 6.08 0.87 -8.20
C LEU A 53 4.88 0.01 -8.59
N GLU A 54 4.89 -0.57 -9.78
CA GLU A 54 3.84 -1.44 -10.28
C GLU A 54 3.74 -2.76 -9.49
N GLU A 55 4.83 -3.24 -8.89
CA GLU A 55 4.83 -4.42 -8.02
C GLU A 55 4.11 -4.18 -6.69
N MET A 56 3.85 -2.93 -6.32
CA MET A 56 3.04 -2.59 -5.15
C MET A 56 1.54 -2.80 -5.41
N GLU A 57 1.12 -2.85 -6.66
CA GLU A 57 -0.29 -3.03 -7.00
C GLU A 57 -0.86 -4.35 -6.45
N PRO A 58 -0.27 -5.55 -6.71
CA PRO A 58 -0.79 -6.79 -6.16
C PRO A 58 -0.75 -6.85 -4.63
N VAL A 59 0.21 -6.19 -3.98
CA VAL A 59 0.28 -6.07 -2.52
C VAL A 59 -0.92 -5.29 -2.00
N ILE A 60 -1.20 -4.11 -2.59
CA ILE A 60 -2.30 -3.23 -2.21
C ILE A 60 -3.64 -3.85 -2.57
N ARG A 61 -3.75 -4.50 -3.74
CA ARG A 61 -4.99 -5.17 -4.20
C ARG A 61 -5.52 -6.18 -3.19
N ASN A 62 -4.65 -6.87 -2.49
CA ASN A 62 -5.02 -7.90 -1.52
C ASN A 62 -5.27 -7.38 -0.09
N THR A 63 -5.24 -6.07 0.10
CA THR A 63 -5.42 -5.39 1.38
C THR A 63 -6.88 -4.99 1.59
N HIS A 64 -7.37 -5.06 2.85
CA HIS A 64 -8.71 -4.57 3.21
C HIS A 64 -8.69 -3.12 3.69
N LEU A 65 -7.62 -2.70 4.34
CA LEU A 65 -7.41 -1.35 4.86
C LEU A 65 -6.08 -0.81 4.32
N LEU A 66 -6.10 0.33 3.67
CA LEU A 66 -4.91 1.11 3.39
C LEU A 66 -4.84 2.33 4.31
N SER A 67 -3.77 2.41 5.10
CA SER A 67 -3.42 3.58 5.91
C SER A 67 -2.20 4.25 5.29
N PHE A 68 -2.36 5.49 4.82
CA PHE A 68 -1.28 6.26 4.21
C PHE A 68 -0.87 7.41 5.12
N ASP A 69 0.37 7.40 5.58
CA ASP A 69 0.95 8.53 6.30
C ASP A 69 1.67 9.45 5.31
N ILE A 70 1.29 10.73 5.25
CA ILE A 70 1.89 11.67 4.28
C ILE A 70 3.36 11.97 4.56
N SER A 71 3.90 11.57 5.72
CA SER A 71 5.33 11.63 5.99
C SER A 71 6.17 10.71 5.09
N ALA A 72 5.52 9.73 4.42
CA ALA A 72 6.15 8.91 3.40
C ALA A 72 6.41 9.66 2.09
N ILE A 73 5.79 10.83 1.88
CA ILE A 73 6.01 11.71 0.72
C ILE A 73 7.19 12.65 1.04
N LYS A 74 8.04 12.93 0.06
CA LYS A 74 9.15 13.89 0.24
C LYS A 74 8.63 15.28 0.58
N HIS A 75 9.39 16.02 1.40
CA HIS A 75 9.02 17.35 1.90
C HIS A 75 8.64 18.35 0.80
N SER A 76 9.32 18.33 -0.35
CA SER A 76 9.03 19.24 -1.46
C SER A 76 7.59 19.13 -1.99
N ASP A 77 6.97 17.96 -1.86
CA ASP A 77 5.66 17.68 -2.42
C ASP A 77 4.56 17.66 -1.32
N SER A 78 4.95 17.42 -0.06
CA SER A 78 4.03 17.46 1.10
C SER A 78 4.73 18.05 2.34
N PRO A 79 4.93 19.38 2.41
CA PRO A 79 5.68 20.00 3.51
C PRO A 79 5.00 19.90 4.87
N ALA A 80 3.68 19.86 4.92
CA ALA A 80 2.92 19.83 6.16
C ALA A 80 2.64 18.37 6.63
N GLY A 81 3.66 17.64 6.94
CA GLY A 81 3.58 16.26 7.41
C GLY A 81 4.86 15.47 7.15
N SER A 82 5.73 15.98 6.29
CA SER A 82 7.03 15.35 6.02
C SER A 82 8.18 16.31 6.26
N GLU A 83 9.15 15.88 7.03
CA GLU A 83 10.43 16.61 7.23
C GLU A 83 11.56 16.03 6.37
N SER A 84 11.34 14.89 5.73
CA SER A 84 12.37 14.21 4.94
C SER A 84 12.46 14.76 3.51
N PRO A 85 13.68 15.08 3.02
CA PRO A 85 13.87 15.43 1.62
C PRO A 85 13.65 14.25 0.67
N ASN A 86 13.66 13.02 1.21
CA ASN A 86 13.46 11.79 0.45
C ASN A 86 12.16 11.13 0.87
N GLY A 87 11.50 10.51 -0.10
CA GLY A 87 10.21 9.85 0.06
C GLY A 87 9.61 9.55 -1.30
N PHE A 88 8.36 9.15 -1.32
CA PHE A 88 7.60 9.11 -2.55
C PHE A 88 7.41 10.52 -3.11
N SER A 89 7.39 10.65 -4.42
CA SER A 89 6.87 11.88 -5.05
C SER A 89 5.36 11.96 -4.88
N GLY A 90 4.80 13.15 -5.07
CA GLY A 90 3.35 13.34 -5.07
C GLY A 90 2.65 12.48 -6.13
N GLU A 91 3.28 12.28 -7.30
CA GLU A 91 2.76 11.43 -8.36
C GLU A 91 2.75 9.95 -7.97
N GLU A 92 3.85 9.45 -7.38
CA GLU A 92 3.94 8.07 -6.89
C GLU A 92 2.89 7.80 -5.80
N ALA A 93 2.66 8.76 -4.88
CA ALA A 93 1.61 8.66 -3.87
C ALA A 93 0.21 8.59 -4.49
N CYS A 94 -0.06 9.35 -5.56
CA CYS A 94 -1.30 9.27 -6.33
C CYS A 94 -1.48 7.91 -7.01
N ILE A 95 -0.42 7.33 -7.57
CA ILE A 95 -0.45 6.01 -8.18
C ILE A 95 -0.79 4.92 -7.15
N LEU A 96 -0.15 4.96 -5.96
CA LEU A 96 -0.45 4.05 -4.86
C LEU A 96 -1.92 4.17 -4.41
N ALA A 97 -2.43 5.39 -4.30
CA ALA A 97 -3.84 5.64 -3.99
C ALA A 97 -4.78 5.08 -5.07
N ARG A 98 -4.41 5.18 -6.35
CA ARG A 98 -5.15 4.59 -7.46
C ARG A 98 -5.16 3.06 -7.40
N PHE A 99 -4.05 2.41 -7.07
CA PHE A 99 -4.00 0.96 -6.88
C PHE A 99 -4.99 0.52 -5.78
N ALA A 100 -5.05 1.27 -4.67
CA ALA A 100 -6.04 1.02 -3.63
C ALA A 100 -7.48 1.17 -4.15
N GLY A 101 -7.74 2.19 -4.95
CA GLY A 101 -9.05 2.39 -5.58
C GLY A 101 -9.44 1.25 -6.52
N MET A 102 -8.50 0.73 -7.31
CA MET A 102 -8.74 -0.38 -8.22
C MET A 102 -9.03 -1.71 -7.51
N SER A 103 -8.65 -1.83 -6.24
CA SER A 103 -8.90 -3.04 -5.47
C SER A 103 -10.38 -3.24 -5.15
N ASN A 104 -10.85 -4.48 -5.30
CA ASN A 104 -12.18 -4.90 -4.86
C ASN A 104 -12.22 -5.26 -3.36
N LYS A 105 -11.06 -5.41 -2.72
CA LYS A 105 -10.93 -5.78 -1.30
C LYS A 105 -10.75 -4.59 -0.38
N VAL A 106 -10.18 -3.48 -0.87
CA VAL A 106 -9.98 -2.27 -0.05
C VAL A 106 -11.34 -1.65 0.30
N ASN A 107 -11.70 -1.79 1.58
CA ASN A 107 -12.93 -1.27 2.15
C ASN A 107 -12.72 0.09 2.82
N SER A 108 -11.49 0.40 3.20
CA SER A 108 -11.15 1.64 3.91
C SER A 108 -9.80 2.17 3.44
N PHE A 109 -9.76 3.47 3.16
CA PHE A 109 -8.55 4.22 2.84
C PHE A 109 -8.48 5.45 3.74
N GLY A 110 -7.45 5.54 4.56
CA GLY A 110 -7.20 6.66 5.46
C GLY A 110 -5.89 7.36 5.12
N ILE A 111 -5.87 8.69 5.21
CA ILE A 111 -4.67 9.52 5.05
C ILE A 111 -4.42 10.23 6.37
N TYR A 112 -3.19 10.12 6.89
CA TYR A 112 -2.80 10.55 8.22
C TYR A 112 -1.54 11.44 8.17
N GLY A 113 -1.20 12.05 9.31
CA GLY A 113 0.03 12.83 9.46
C GLY A 113 -0.06 14.27 8.93
N TYR A 114 -1.21 14.72 8.45
CA TYR A 114 -1.39 16.07 7.96
C TYR A 114 -1.45 17.09 9.10
N LEU A 115 -0.61 18.12 9.02
CA LEU A 115 -0.49 19.21 9.99
C LEU A 115 -0.95 20.53 9.36
N PRO A 116 -2.24 20.88 9.44
CA PRO A 116 -2.82 22.05 8.75
C PRO A 116 -2.12 23.36 9.09
N GLN A 117 -1.61 23.50 10.31
CA GLN A 117 -0.94 24.72 10.79
C GLN A 117 0.41 24.97 10.10
N GLN A 118 0.99 23.94 9.47
CA GLN A 118 2.27 24.00 8.76
C GLN A 118 2.08 24.13 7.23
N ASP A 119 0.84 24.14 6.74
CA ASP A 119 0.52 24.14 5.31
C ASP A 119 0.13 25.52 4.77
N GLU A 120 1.00 26.50 4.91
CA GLU A 120 0.75 27.90 4.52
C GLU A 120 0.25 28.05 3.07
N LYS A 121 0.78 27.25 2.15
CA LYS A 121 0.44 27.28 0.71
C LYS A 121 -0.58 26.23 0.30
N GLN A 122 -1.10 25.49 1.25
CA GLN A 122 -2.03 24.38 1.03
C GLN A 122 -1.50 23.33 0.03
N LEU A 123 -0.18 23.15 -0.02
CA LEU A 123 0.44 22.22 -0.95
C LEU A 123 0.14 20.76 -0.54
N SER A 124 0.28 20.46 0.74
CA SER A 124 -0.06 19.13 1.27
C SER A 124 -1.56 18.84 1.17
N ALA A 125 -2.42 19.83 1.44
CA ALA A 125 -3.87 19.67 1.27
C ALA A 125 -4.24 19.36 -0.20
N LYS A 126 -3.60 20.04 -1.15
CA LYS A 126 -3.79 19.78 -2.59
C LYS A 126 -3.28 18.40 -2.98
N GLN A 127 -2.13 17.98 -2.44
CA GLN A 127 -1.59 16.63 -2.66
C GLN A 127 -2.57 15.56 -2.15
N ILE A 128 -3.10 15.71 -0.95
CA ILE A 128 -4.12 14.82 -0.38
C ILE A 128 -5.37 14.79 -1.27
N SER A 129 -5.83 15.95 -1.74
CA SER A 129 -6.99 16.04 -2.63
C SER A 129 -6.76 15.28 -3.95
N GLN A 130 -5.56 15.36 -4.52
CA GLN A 130 -5.20 14.61 -5.72
C GLN A 130 -5.17 13.09 -5.43
N MET A 131 -4.59 12.65 -4.33
CA MET A 131 -4.60 11.24 -3.93
C MET A 131 -6.03 10.70 -3.80
N LEU A 132 -6.93 11.45 -3.17
CA LEU A 132 -8.35 11.09 -3.06
C LEU A 132 -9.03 11.01 -4.44
N TRP A 133 -8.71 11.94 -5.33
CA TRP A 133 -9.22 11.90 -6.70
C TRP A 133 -8.74 10.64 -7.44
N TYR A 134 -7.44 10.30 -7.34
CA TYR A 134 -6.89 9.09 -7.95
C TYR A 134 -7.49 7.80 -7.36
N PHE A 135 -7.76 7.79 -6.06
CA PHE A 135 -8.47 6.66 -5.43
C PHE A 135 -9.88 6.49 -6.00
N ILE A 136 -10.64 7.60 -6.14
CA ILE A 136 -11.98 7.58 -6.72
C ILE A 136 -11.94 7.15 -8.20
N ASP A 137 -11.00 7.69 -8.99
CA ASP A 137 -10.81 7.29 -10.39
C ASP A 137 -10.47 5.78 -10.48
N GLY A 138 -9.59 5.29 -9.61
CA GLY A 138 -9.30 3.87 -9.50
C GLY A 138 -10.54 3.03 -9.20
N LYS A 139 -11.39 3.49 -8.26
CA LYS A 139 -12.64 2.80 -7.90
C LYS A 139 -13.62 2.74 -9.06
N ASN A 140 -13.72 3.80 -9.83
CA ASN A 140 -14.60 3.83 -11.03
C ASN A 140 -14.09 2.91 -12.14
N ARG A 141 -12.79 2.61 -12.18
CA ARG A 141 -12.17 1.71 -13.17
C ARG A 141 -12.03 0.29 -12.65
N SER A 142 -12.34 0.06 -11.38
CA SER A 142 -12.29 -1.27 -10.76
C SER A 142 -13.23 -2.20 -11.50
N ARG A 143 -12.67 -3.29 -12.02
CA ARG A 143 -13.46 -4.38 -12.60
C ARG A 143 -13.75 -5.39 -11.52
N GLN A 144 -14.93 -5.99 -11.54
CA GLN A 144 -15.17 -7.16 -10.71
C GLN A 144 -14.21 -8.26 -11.17
N GLU A 145 -13.43 -8.79 -10.25
CA GLU A 145 -12.64 -9.97 -10.52
C GLU A 145 -13.61 -11.11 -10.83
N ALA A 146 -13.39 -11.81 -11.95
CA ALA A 146 -14.14 -12.99 -12.28
C ALA A 146 -13.93 -14.05 -11.18
N SER A 147 -14.98 -14.77 -10.85
CA SER A 147 -14.84 -15.91 -9.93
C SER A 147 -13.90 -16.94 -10.55
N ILE A 148 -13.01 -17.52 -9.75
CA ILE A 148 -12.12 -18.61 -10.18
C ILE A 148 -12.89 -19.83 -10.75
N THR A 149 -14.20 -19.90 -10.46
CA THR A 149 -15.10 -20.90 -11.02
C THR A 149 -15.59 -20.55 -12.42
N ASP A 150 -15.42 -19.31 -12.84
CA ASP A 150 -15.83 -18.81 -14.16
C ASP A 150 -14.64 -18.84 -15.14
N ARG A 151 -14.34 -20.07 -15.58
CA ARG A 151 -13.13 -20.38 -16.36
C ARG A 151 -13.08 -19.68 -17.72
N ASP A 152 -14.21 -19.28 -18.27
CA ASP A 152 -14.30 -18.58 -19.57
C ASP A 152 -13.58 -17.22 -19.58
N HIS A 153 -13.30 -16.64 -18.39
CA HIS A 153 -12.60 -15.38 -18.23
C HIS A 153 -11.10 -15.52 -17.96
N PHE A 154 -10.57 -16.75 -17.94
CA PHE A 154 -9.17 -17.04 -17.66
C PHE A 154 -8.53 -17.83 -18.79
N ASN A 155 -7.23 -17.61 -19.00
CA ASN A 155 -6.42 -18.49 -19.82
C ASN A 155 -5.97 -19.67 -18.93
N GLU A 156 -6.27 -20.90 -19.38
CA GLU A 156 -5.86 -22.11 -18.70
C GLU A 156 -4.49 -22.57 -19.23
N TYR A 157 -3.55 -22.77 -18.33
CA TYR A 157 -2.25 -23.36 -18.63
C TYR A 157 -2.14 -24.73 -17.95
N HIS A 158 -2.11 -25.79 -18.75
CA HIS A 158 -1.89 -27.15 -18.25
C HIS A 158 -0.39 -27.45 -18.26
N THR A 159 0.16 -27.74 -17.09
CA THR A 159 1.55 -28.16 -16.93
C THR A 159 1.56 -29.55 -16.30
N SER A 160 2.20 -30.50 -16.95
CA SER A 160 2.42 -31.84 -16.37
C SER A 160 3.88 -31.99 -15.96
N PHE A 161 4.08 -32.28 -14.70
CA PHE A 161 5.34 -32.82 -14.17
C PHE A 161 5.16 -34.33 -13.99
N THR A 162 6.23 -35.07 -13.99
CA THR A 162 6.29 -36.53 -14.12
C THR A 162 5.30 -37.33 -13.22
N GLU A 163 4.71 -36.71 -12.19
CA GLU A 163 3.73 -37.33 -11.30
C GLU A 163 2.58 -36.39 -10.85
N VAL A 164 2.57 -35.13 -11.27
CA VAL A 164 1.54 -34.15 -10.86
C VAL A 164 1.12 -33.30 -12.06
N GLU A 165 -0.17 -33.25 -12.31
CA GLU A 165 -0.78 -32.32 -13.26
C GLU A 165 -1.27 -31.07 -12.51
N SER A 166 -0.84 -29.89 -12.94
CA SER A 166 -1.24 -28.62 -12.34
C SER A 166 -1.86 -27.72 -13.42
N VAL A 167 -2.96 -27.04 -13.06
CA VAL A 167 -3.64 -26.06 -13.91
C VAL A 167 -3.45 -24.69 -13.30
N PHE A 168 -2.93 -23.76 -14.09
CA PHE A 168 -2.83 -22.35 -13.73
C PHE A 168 -3.87 -21.54 -14.48
N LEU A 169 -4.53 -20.62 -13.79
CA LEU A 169 -5.49 -19.67 -14.38
C LEU A 169 -4.84 -18.27 -14.34
N GLN A 170 -4.85 -17.55 -15.46
CA GLN A 170 -4.31 -16.20 -15.58
C GLN A 170 -5.31 -15.29 -16.28
#